data_d612b7fbb2d839c33eb80fe1936b7f3e
#
_entry.id   d612b7fbb2d839c33eb80fe1936b7f3e
#
_cell.length_a   1.000
_cell.length_b   1.000
_cell.length_c   1.000
_cell.angle_alpha   90.00
_cell.angle_beta   90.00
_cell.angle_gamma   90.00
#
_symmetry.space_group_name_H-M   'P 1'
#
loop_
_entity.id
_entity.type
_entity.pdbx_description
1 polymer ?
#
loop_
_entity_poly.entity_id
_entity_poly.type
_entity_poly.pdbx_seq_one_letter_code
_entity_poly.pdbx_strand_id
1 'polypeptide(L)'
;MRTQDNNRQACQNTSKVWRLNAIAGAMAVAIGGFSASAFAAAPAANSLIGNTATATYTDASSVNRTATSNTVQTVVQQVRAFDLVANETRYVAPGGQVTFPHTLTNTGNGSDTISLSATNNGAGDDFDLTGLVIYADADGNGVPDNAIPVTSVTLAAGGVYKFVVVSNAPVTALNLQEADVTVEASAAAGGGLLAVTDTNTDTAIISTNAVVTVTKSANVLTGPTGTVVEYTLTYTNTGNANATNLVI
;
A
#
# COMPACT_ATOMS: atom_id res chain seq x y z
N MET A 1 85.56 -11.97 -2.71
CA MET A 1 84.41 -12.43 -1.92
C MET A 1 83.35 -11.35 -2.00
N ARG A 2 82.30 -11.55 -2.88
CA ARG A 2 81.29 -10.57 -3.09
C ARG A 2 80.02 -11.13 -2.49
N THR A 3 79.51 -10.47 -1.47
CA THR A 3 78.18 -10.72 -0.89
C THR A 3 77.10 -10.07 -1.74
N GLN A 4 76.16 -10.87 -2.21
CA GLN A 4 74.94 -10.37 -2.86
C GLN A 4 73.92 -9.99 -1.77
N ASP A 5 73.50 -8.72 -1.78
CA ASP A 5 72.35 -8.26 -1.00
C ASP A 5 71.07 -8.60 -1.74
N ASN A 6 70.29 -9.51 -1.17
CA ASN A 6 68.92 -9.82 -1.61
C ASN A 6 67.96 -8.82 -0.97
N ASN A 7 67.66 -7.74 -1.66
CA ASN A 7 66.63 -6.81 -1.25
C ASN A 7 65.25 -7.35 -1.68
N ARG A 8 64.64 -8.18 -0.86
CA ARG A 8 63.23 -8.53 -0.97
C ARG A 8 62.39 -7.41 -0.38
N GLN A 9 61.92 -6.50 -1.21
CA GLN A 9 60.84 -5.58 -0.79
C GLN A 9 59.56 -6.39 -0.56
N ALA A 10 59.19 -6.54 0.72
CA ALA A 10 57.90 -7.06 1.10
C ALA A 10 56.84 -6.04 0.71
N CYS A 11 55.98 -6.45 -0.22
CA CYS A 11 54.77 -5.69 -0.60
C CYS A 11 53.85 -5.70 0.63
N GLN A 12 53.82 -4.60 1.38
CA GLN A 12 52.83 -4.45 2.48
C GLN A 12 51.46 -4.26 1.88
N ASN A 13 50.63 -5.27 2.08
CA ASN A 13 49.23 -5.26 1.71
C ASN A 13 48.42 -4.42 2.71
N THR A 14 48.31 -3.12 2.47
CA THR A 14 47.42 -2.25 3.25
C THR A 14 46.00 -2.31 2.65
N SER A 15 45.17 -3.11 3.28
CA SER A 15 43.72 -3.11 2.93
C SER A 15 43.11 -1.78 3.38
N LYS A 16 42.87 -0.89 2.41
CA LYS A 16 42.02 0.29 2.62
C LYS A 16 40.56 -0.14 2.54
N VAL A 17 39.86 -0.12 3.68
CA VAL A 17 38.44 -0.31 3.75
C VAL A 17 37.77 0.97 3.23
N TRP A 18 37.27 0.93 2.01
CA TRP A 18 36.44 1.98 1.46
C TRP A 18 35.00 1.72 1.90
N ARG A 19 34.46 2.60 2.71
CA ARG A 19 33.01 2.62 2.96
C ARG A 19 32.36 3.31 1.76
N LEU A 20 31.90 2.52 0.79
CA LEU A 20 31.01 3.05 -0.24
C LEU A 20 29.62 3.21 0.38
N ASN A 21 29.19 4.45 0.60
CA ASN A 21 27.77 4.77 0.65
C ASN A 21 27.22 4.45 -0.74
N ALA A 22 26.17 3.63 -0.80
CA ALA A 22 25.50 3.28 -2.04
C ALA A 22 24.91 4.54 -2.66
N ILE A 23 25.66 5.19 -3.55
CA ILE A 23 25.11 6.18 -4.47
C ILE A 23 24.63 5.41 -5.68
N ALA A 24 23.32 5.27 -5.82
CA ALA A 24 22.71 4.83 -7.06
C ALA A 24 23.04 5.85 -8.15
N GLY A 25 24.09 5.58 -8.91
CA GLY A 25 24.51 6.40 -10.04
C GLY A 25 23.52 6.27 -11.20
N ALA A 26 22.52 7.12 -11.24
CA ALA A 26 21.76 7.35 -12.45
C ALA A 26 22.65 8.13 -13.42
N MET A 27 23.01 7.52 -14.56
CA MET A 27 23.66 8.21 -15.66
C MET A 27 22.63 9.15 -16.30
N ALA A 28 22.67 10.43 -15.91
CA ALA A 28 21.80 11.45 -16.49
C ALA A 28 22.35 11.84 -17.87
N VAL A 29 21.69 11.40 -18.93
CA VAL A 29 21.76 12.05 -20.24
C VAL A 29 20.89 13.31 -20.17
N ALA A 30 21.50 14.46 -20.12
CA ALA A 30 20.81 15.75 -20.13
C ALA A 30 20.19 16.00 -21.51
N ILE A 31 18.88 15.75 -21.63
CA ILE A 31 18.03 16.36 -22.66
C ILE A 31 17.03 17.22 -21.88
N GLY A 32 17.04 18.52 -22.17
CA GLY A 32 16.27 19.52 -21.44
C GLY A 32 14.76 19.30 -21.52
N GLY A 33 14.10 19.56 -20.39
CA GLY A 33 12.66 19.79 -20.32
C GLY A 33 11.90 18.68 -19.56
N PHE A 34 11.32 19.09 -18.44
CA PHE A 34 10.45 18.40 -17.49
C PHE A 34 11.17 17.50 -16.46
N SER A 35 11.47 18.08 -15.33
CA SER A 35 11.80 17.35 -14.10
C SER A 35 10.53 16.68 -13.52
N ALA A 36 10.16 15.54 -14.11
CA ALA A 36 9.36 14.58 -13.37
C ALA A 36 10.28 14.00 -12.30
N SER A 37 9.93 14.14 -11.01
CA SER A 37 10.60 13.44 -9.91
C SER A 37 10.41 11.93 -10.16
N ALA A 38 11.39 11.29 -10.78
CA ALA A 38 11.41 9.85 -10.90
C ALA A 38 11.72 9.29 -9.50
N PHE A 39 10.68 9.00 -8.72
CA PHE A 39 10.83 8.13 -7.56
C PHE A 39 11.18 6.74 -8.11
N ALA A 40 12.44 6.33 -7.96
CA ALA A 40 12.83 4.97 -8.27
C ALA A 40 12.04 4.05 -7.33
N ALA A 41 11.25 3.14 -7.89
CA ALA A 41 10.57 2.12 -7.10
C ALA A 41 11.60 1.33 -6.29
N ALA A 42 11.29 1.01 -5.04
CA ALA A 42 12.15 0.17 -4.22
C ALA A 42 12.41 -1.17 -4.93
N PRO A 43 13.64 -1.70 -4.89
CA PRO A 43 13.93 -3.01 -5.46
C PRO A 43 13.02 -4.08 -4.85
N ALA A 44 12.54 -4.99 -5.67
CA ALA A 44 11.67 -6.07 -5.21
C ALA A 44 12.35 -6.93 -4.14
N ALA A 45 11.59 -7.36 -3.14
CA ALA A 45 12.06 -8.30 -2.13
C ALA A 45 12.64 -9.57 -2.79
N ASN A 46 13.70 -10.13 -2.21
CA ASN A 46 14.44 -11.29 -2.69
C ASN A 46 15.19 -11.10 -4.03
N SER A 47 15.19 -9.89 -4.61
CA SER A 47 16.07 -9.61 -5.75
C SER A 47 17.54 -9.60 -5.34
N LEU A 48 18.43 -9.98 -6.27
CA LEU A 48 19.87 -10.02 -6.05
C LEU A 48 20.52 -8.75 -6.63
N ILE A 49 21.31 -8.08 -5.81
CA ILE A 49 22.18 -6.97 -6.25
C ILE A 49 23.59 -7.51 -6.35
N GLY A 50 24.10 -7.62 -7.59
CA GLY A 50 25.47 -8.06 -7.87
C GLY A 50 26.42 -6.87 -7.97
N ASN A 51 27.61 -6.99 -7.37
CA ASN A 51 28.68 -6.01 -7.48
C ASN A 51 29.99 -6.69 -7.90
N THR A 52 30.63 -6.15 -8.94
CA THR A 52 31.95 -6.55 -9.46
C THR A 52 32.84 -5.32 -9.55
N ALA A 53 34.12 -5.48 -9.24
CA ALA A 53 35.12 -4.44 -9.44
C ALA A 53 36.02 -4.78 -10.62
N THR A 54 36.36 -3.77 -11.42
CA THR A 54 37.29 -3.91 -12.53
C THR A 54 38.47 -2.95 -12.35
N ALA A 55 39.69 -3.44 -12.52
CA ALA A 55 40.89 -2.64 -12.50
C ALA A 55 41.63 -2.77 -13.81
N THR A 56 42.17 -1.69 -14.33
CA THR A 56 43.09 -1.69 -15.47
C THR A 56 44.51 -1.43 -14.99
N TYR A 57 45.48 -2.10 -15.56
CA TYR A 57 46.90 -1.91 -15.26
C TYR A 57 47.73 -2.15 -16.52
N THR A 58 48.92 -1.61 -16.55
CA THR A 58 49.89 -1.86 -17.62
C THR A 58 50.91 -2.89 -17.13
N ASP A 59 51.11 -3.96 -17.88
CA ASP A 59 52.11 -4.98 -17.56
C ASP A 59 53.54 -4.54 -17.89
N ALA A 60 54.51 -5.37 -17.53
CA ALA A 60 55.94 -5.09 -17.76
C ALA A 60 56.31 -4.98 -19.26
N SER A 61 55.44 -5.42 -20.16
CA SER A 61 55.58 -5.32 -21.62
C SER A 61 54.87 -4.08 -22.19
N SER A 62 54.46 -3.14 -21.34
CA SER A 62 53.65 -1.95 -21.72
C SER A 62 52.29 -2.25 -22.35
N VAL A 63 51.75 -3.41 -22.06
CA VAL A 63 50.39 -3.80 -22.54
C VAL A 63 49.37 -3.52 -21.43
N ASN A 64 48.26 -2.86 -21.81
CA ASN A 64 47.15 -2.64 -20.90
C ASN A 64 46.39 -3.94 -20.66
N ARG A 65 46.15 -4.25 -19.40
CA ARG A 65 45.43 -5.41 -18.87
C ARG A 65 44.25 -5.00 -18.04
N THR A 66 43.24 -5.85 -17.99
CA THR A 66 42.07 -5.70 -17.12
C THR A 66 41.97 -6.88 -16.19
N ALA A 67 41.76 -6.61 -14.91
CA ALA A 67 41.45 -7.63 -13.91
C ALA A 67 40.04 -7.35 -13.38
N THR A 68 39.22 -8.38 -13.29
CA THR A 68 37.85 -8.30 -12.77
C THR A 68 37.73 -9.18 -11.53
N SER A 69 37.12 -8.66 -10.48
CA SER A 69 36.85 -9.44 -9.26
C SER A 69 35.77 -10.50 -9.47
N ASN A 70 35.60 -11.37 -8.50
CA ASN A 70 34.35 -12.14 -8.37
C ASN A 70 33.17 -11.21 -8.13
N THR A 71 31.97 -11.67 -8.46
CA THR A 71 30.71 -10.98 -8.13
C THR A 71 30.36 -11.25 -6.68
N VAL A 72 30.09 -10.20 -5.91
CA VAL A 72 29.47 -10.27 -4.59
C VAL A 72 27.99 -9.98 -4.75
N GLN A 73 27.14 -10.84 -4.20
CA GLN A 73 25.67 -10.69 -4.28
C GLN A 73 25.10 -10.35 -2.91
N THR A 74 24.15 -9.44 -2.90
CA THR A 74 23.35 -9.08 -1.72
C THR A 74 21.88 -9.29 -2.04
N VAL A 75 21.13 -9.92 -1.15
CA VAL A 75 19.69 -10.13 -1.27
C VAL A 75 18.96 -8.90 -0.73
N VAL A 76 17.99 -8.39 -1.48
CA VAL A 76 17.10 -7.33 -1.01
C VAL A 76 16.13 -7.91 0.01
N GLN A 77 16.13 -7.37 1.22
CA GLN A 77 15.19 -7.79 2.26
C GLN A 77 13.78 -7.27 1.96
N GLN A 78 12.76 -8.02 2.37
CA GLN A 78 11.39 -7.55 2.32
C GLN A 78 11.16 -6.48 3.37
N VAL A 79 10.50 -5.39 2.97
CA VAL A 79 9.97 -4.34 3.84
C VAL A 79 8.47 -4.36 3.70
N ARG A 80 7.76 -4.60 4.80
CA ARG A 80 6.30 -4.51 4.88
C ARG A 80 5.89 -3.07 5.04
N ALA A 81 4.92 -2.64 4.27
CA ALA A 81 4.19 -1.40 4.48
C ALA A 81 2.86 -1.48 3.74
N PHE A 82 1.81 -0.95 4.32
CA PHE A 82 0.53 -0.77 3.66
C PHE A 82 -0.13 0.52 4.12
N ASP A 83 -1.06 0.99 3.32
CA ASP A 83 -1.80 2.21 3.51
C ASP A 83 -3.29 1.88 3.39
N LEU A 84 -4.04 2.17 4.47
CA LEU A 84 -5.48 1.96 4.56
C LEU A 84 -6.16 3.31 4.58
N VAL A 85 -6.93 3.62 3.54
CA VAL A 85 -7.70 4.86 3.40
C VAL A 85 -9.17 4.54 3.14
N ALA A 86 -10.10 5.39 3.61
CA ALA A 86 -10.00 6.62 4.37
C ALA A 86 -10.90 6.51 5.64
N ASN A 87 -10.80 7.48 6.56
CA ASN A 87 -11.83 7.68 7.59
C ASN A 87 -13.10 8.19 6.92
N GLU A 88 -14.23 7.56 7.22
CA GLU A 88 -15.52 7.89 6.62
C GLU A 88 -16.52 8.36 7.68
N THR A 89 -17.37 9.30 7.29
CA THR A 89 -18.54 9.69 8.10
C THR A 89 -19.81 9.48 7.29
N ARG A 90 -20.75 8.71 7.83
CA ARG A 90 -21.98 8.33 7.15
C ARG A 90 -23.20 8.60 8.03
N TYR A 91 -24.23 9.15 7.42
CA TYR A 91 -25.53 9.30 8.07
C TYR A 91 -26.37 8.05 7.81
N VAL A 92 -27.08 7.59 8.83
CA VAL A 92 -27.92 6.40 8.77
C VAL A 92 -29.21 6.60 9.58
N ALA A 93 -30.32 6.01 9.13
CA ALA A 93 -31.56 5.99 9.89
C ALA A 93 -31.45 4.97 11.05
N PRO A 94 -32.20 5.15 12.17
CA PRO A 94 -32.35 4.10 13.17
C PRO A 94 -32.81 2.78 12.53
N GLY A 95 -32.09 1.69 12.79
CA GLY A 95 -32.33 0.38 12.17
C GLY A 95 -31.86 0.25 10.72
N GLY A 96 -31.29 1.32 10.13
CA GLY A 96 -30.79 1.32 8.76
C GLY A 96 -29.42 0.67 8.62
N GLN A 97 -29.10 0.25 7.40
CA GLN A 97 -27.77 -0.26 7.03
C GLN A 97 -26.85 0.91 6.70
N VAL A 98 -25.62 0.83 7.16
CA VAL A 98 -24.52 1.74 6.83
C VAL A 98 -23.34 0.98 6.19
N THR A 99 -22.67 1.62 5.24
CA THR A 99 -21.52 1.06 4.54
C THR A 99 -20.36 2.04 4.54
N PHE A 100 -19.14 1.55 4.79
CA PHE A 100 -17.90 2.30 4.79
C PHE A 100 -16.92 1.69 3.79
N PRO A 101 -16.73 2.33 2.61
CA PRO A 101 -15.80 1.85 1.59
C PRO A 101 -14.37 2.24 1.94
N HIS A 102 -13.45 1.30 1.72
CA HIS A 102 -12.02 1.47 1.99
C HIS A 102 -11.16 1.02 0.83
N THR A 103 -9.96 1.56 0.78
CA THR A 103 -8.91 1.11 -0.13
C THR A 103 -7.65 0.76 0.67
N LEU A 104 -7.17 -0.46 0.48
CA LEU A 104 -5.91 -0.95 1.05
C LEU A 104 -4.88 -1.06 -0.07
N THR A 105 -3.72 -0.46 0.13
CA THR A 105 -2.59 -0.54 -0.81
C THR A 105 -1.37 -1.16 -0.13
N ASN A 106 -0.78 -2.19 -0.71
CA ASN A 106 0.52 -2.68 -0.27
C ASN A 106 1.63 -1.76 -0.79
N THR A 107 2.16 -0.90 0.08
CA THR A 107 3.25 0.04 -0.23
C THR A 107 4.64 -0.55 0.05
N GLY A 108 4.73 -1.81 0.49
CA GLY A 108 5.96 -2.56 0.68
C GLY A 108 6.60 -3.00 -0.65
N ASN A 109 7.76 -3.66 -0.55
CA ASN A 109 8.51 -4.13 -1.72
C ASN A 109 8.33 -5.63 -2.03
N GLY A 110 7.43 -6.31 -1.35
CA GLY A 110 7.14 -7.73 -1.52
C GLY A 110 5.66 -8.06 -1.34
N SER A 111 5.26 -9.27 -1.72
CA SER A 111 3.90 -9.76 -1.49
C SER A 111 3.68 -10.00 0.01
N ASP A 112 2.50 -9.62 0.50
CA ASP A 112 2.12 -9.84 1.89
C ASP A 112 0.66 -10.28 2.02
N THR A 113 0.37 -11.04 3.08
CA THR A 113 -0.99 -11.40 3.47
C THR A 113 -1.41 -10.53 4.65
N ILE A 114 -2.44 -9.73 4.43
CA ILE A 114 -2.92 -8.70 5.34
C ILE A 114 -4.28 -9.14 5.86
N SER A 115 -4.40 -9.23 7.19
CA SER A 115 -5.66 -9.48 7.88
C SER A 115 -6.48 -8.20 7.94
N LEU A 116 -7.80 -8.33 7.78
CA LEU A 116 -8.76 -7.23 7.86
C LEU A 116 -9.75 -7.51 8.99
N SER A 117 -10.01 -6.50 9.80
CA SER A 117 -11.04 -6.54 10.84
C SER A 117 -11.77 -5.20 10.97
N ALA A 118 -13.00 -5.25 11.45
CA ALA A 118 -13.79 -4.07 11.80
C ALA A 118 -14.44 -4.33 13.18
N THR A 119 -14.25 -3.38 14.11
CA THR A 119 -14.73 -3.50 15.48
C THR A 119 -15.33 -2.18 15.95
N ASN A 120 -16.39 -2.24 16.75
CA ASN A 120 -16.90 -1.05 17.41
C ASN A 120 -15.87 -0.46 18.36
N ASN A 121 -15.84 0.84 18.44
CA ASN A 121 -14.94 1.58 19.32
C ASN A 121 -15.63 1.72 20.69
N GLY A 122 -15.22 0.91 21.65
CA GLY A 122 -15.96 0.77 22.94
C GLY A 122 -15.81 1.96 23.92
N ALA A 123 -15.37 3.13 23.51
CA ALA A 123 -15.23 4.28 24.38
C ALA A 123 -15.39 5.62 23.60
N GLY A 124 -16.38 6.40 23.98
CA GLY A 124 -16.55 7.79 23.51
C GLY A 124 -17.66 7.99 22.51
N ASP A 125 -18.30 6.93 22.03
CA ASP A 125 -19.49 6.95 21.17
C ASP A 125 -20.78 6.66 21.96
N ASP A 126 -21.93 6.80 21.30
CA ASP A 126 -23.24 6.70 21.95
C ASP A 126 -23.85 5.28 21.87
N PHE A 127 -23.44 4.49 20.86
CA PHE A 127 -23.96 3.13 20.63
C PHE A 127 -23.02 2.29 19.76
N ASP A 128 -23.19 0.98 19.81
CA ASP A 128 -22.50 0.03 18.93
C ASP A 128 -23.32 -0.27 17.67
N LEU A 129 -22.65 -0.33 16.52
CA LEU A 129 -23.22 -0.90 15.30
C LEU A 129 -23.30 -2.43 15.41
N THR A 130 -24.29 -3.05 14.75
CA THR A 130 -24.51 -4.49 14.77
C THR A 130 -24.18 -5.15 13.44
N GLY A 131 -23.63 -6.36 13.48
CA GLY A 131 -23.36 -7.16 12.29
C GLY A 131 -22.26 -6.61 11.40
N LEU A 132 -21.17 -6.05 11.99
CA LEU A 132 -19.98 -5.61 11.27
C LEU A 132 -19.38 -6.75 10.45
N VAL A 133 -19.36 -6.59 9.12
CA VAL A 133 -18.79 -7.56 8.19
C VAL A 133 -18.08 -6.82 7.05
N ILE A 134 -16.93 -7.33 6.64
CA ILE A 134 -16.15 -6.81 5.52
C ILE A 134 -16.45 -7.64 4.28
N TYR A 135 -16.70 -6.98 3.14
CA TYR A 135 -16.93 -7.61 1.83
C TYR A 135 -16.04 -6.96 0.76
N ALA A 136 -15.78 -7.70 -0.32
CA ALA A 136 -15.14 -7.14 -1.51
C ALA A 136 -16.02 -6.08 -2.18
N ASP A 137 -15.37 -5.02 -2.69
CA ASP A 137 -15.98 -3.91 -3.44
C ASP A 137 -14.99 -3.47 -4.53
N ALA A 138 -14.76 -4.31 -5.52
CA ALA A 138 -13.70 -4.14 -6.50
C ALA A 138 -13.87 -2.91 -7.40
N ASP A 139 -15.11 -2.53 -7.70
CA ASP A 139 -15.41 -1.32 -8.47
C ASP A 139 -15.41 -0.04 -7.59
N GLY A 140 -15.42 -0.19 -6.26
CA GLY A 140 -15.37 0.92 -5.30
C GLY A 140 -16.67 1.72 -5.25
N ASN A 141 -17.81 1.08 -5.47
CA ASN A 141 -19.11 1.73 -5.47
C ASN A 141 -19.76 1.80 -4.07
N GLY A 142 -19.14 1.22 -3.05
CA GLY A 142 -19.63 1.17 -1.67
C GLY A 142 -20.72 0.10 -1.44
N VAL A 143 -20.86 -0.84 -2.38
CA VAL A 143 -21.79 -1.95 -2.29
C VAL A 143 -21.02 -3.26 -2.40
N PRO A 144 -21.29 -4.27 -1.55
CA PRO A 144 -20.63 -5.57 -1.66
C PRO A 144 -20.79 -6.21 -3.05
N ASP A 145 -19.70 -6.66 -3.66
CA ASP A 145 -19.74 -7.43 -4.93
C ASP A 145 -20.41 -8.80 -4.77
N ASN A 146 -20.35 -9.34 -3.57
CA ASN A 146 -20.91 -10.64 -3.22
C ASN A 146 -21.19 -10.73 -1.71
N ALA A 147 -21.77 -11.83 -1.25
CA ALA A 147 -22.10 -12.07 0.16
C ALA A 147 -21.04 -12.91 0.90
N ILE A 148 -19.78 -12.95 0.42
CA ILE A 148 -18.70 -13.73 1.03
C ILE A 148 -17.88 -12.79 1.91
N PRO A 149 -17.87 -13.01 3.27
CA PRO A 149 -17.05 -12.20 4.16
C PRO A 149 -15.55 -12.32 3.86
N VAL A 150 -14.83 -11.22 3.98
CA VAL A 150 -13.38 -11.14 3.79
C VAL A 150 -12.72 -10.85 5.14
N THR A 151 -11.75 -11.68 5.53
CA THR A 151 -10.96 -11.50 6.75
C THR A 151 -9.47 -11.33 6.47
N SER A 152 -9.04 -11.58 5.25
CA SER A 152 -7.65 -11.37 4.82
C SER A 152 -7.54 -11.30 3.30
N VAL A 153 -6.49 -10.65 2.81
CA VAL A 153 -6.16 -10.54 1.40
C VAL A 153 -4.65 -10.66 1.21
N THR A 154 -4.22 -11.28 0.11
CA THR A 154 -2.80 -11.31 -0.28
C THR A 154 -2.58 -10.33 -1.43
N LEU A 155 -1.71 -9.34 -1.20
CA LEU A 155 -1.39 -8.30 -2.17
C LEU A 155 0.10 -8.35 -2.54
N ALA A 156 0.39 -8.31 -3.83
CA ALA A 156 1.74 -8.06 -4.33
C ALA A 156 2.18 -6.63 -3.97
N ALA A 157 3.48 -6.34 -4.08
CA ALA A 157 4.00 -4.98 -3.96
C ALA A 157 3.27 -4.04 -4.95
N GLY A 158 2.75 -2.91 -4.46
CA GLY A 158 1.93 -1.97 -5.22
C GLY A 158 0.49 -2.44 -5.48
N GLY A 159 0.10 -3.63 -5.00
CA GLY A 159 -1.25 -4.16 -5.16
C GLY A 159 -2.27 -3.34 -4.35
N VAL A 160 -3.46 -3.17 -4.92
CA VAL A 160 -4.58 -2.42 -4.32
C VAL A 160 -5.76 -3.37 -4.15
N TYR A 161 -6.43 -3.26 -3.02
CA TYR A 161 -7.67 -3.97 -2.71
C TYR A 161 -8.71 -3.01 -2.17
N LYS A 162 -9.90 -3.02 -2.78
CA LYS A 162 -11.03 -2.24 -2.32
C LYS A 162 -12.03 -3.14 -1.63
N PHE A 163 -12.58 -2.66 -0.54
CA PHE A 163 -13.57 -3.39 0.25
C PHE A 163 -14.53 -2.44 0.94
N VAL A 164 -15.63 -2.97 1.42
CA VAL A 164 -16.65 -2.22 2.14
C VAL A 164 -16.97 -2.90 3.46
N VAL A 165 -17.01 -2.13 4.53
CA VAL A 165 -17.55 -2.56 5.83
C VAL A 165 -19.04 -2.31 5.82
N VAL A 166 -19.84 -3.34 6.10
CA VAL A 166 -21.29 -3.29 6.18
C VAL A 166 -21.75 -3.52 7.60
N SER A 167 -22.71 -2.75 8.06
CA SER A 167 -23.23 -2.83 9.41
C SER A 167 -24.64 -2.26 9.51
N ASN A 168 -25.31 -2.39 10.65
CA ASN A 168 -26.62 -1.82 10.88
C ASN A 168 -26.66 -1.01 12.18
N ALA A 169 -27.31 0.14 12.13
CA ALA A 169 -27.59 0.94 13.30
C ALA A 169 -28.72 0.29 14.14
N PRO A 170 -28.67 0.39 15.48
CA PRO A 170 -29.80 -0.07 16.31
C PRO A 170 -31.07 0.75 16.05
N VAL A 171 -32.23 0.07 16.11
CA VAL A 171 -33.53 0.74 15.97
C VAL A 171 -33.84 1.73 17.09
N THR A 172 -33.15 1.60 18.23
CA THR A 172 -33.30 2.43 19.42
C THR A 172 -32.39 3.66 19.43
N ALA A 173 -31.47 3.77 18.46
CA ALA A 173 -30.56 4.91 18.40
C ALA A 173 -31.31 6.18 18.06
N LEU A 174 -30.91 7.29 18.72
CA LEU A 174 -31.58 8.59 18.64
C LEU A 174 -30.88 9.52 17.66
N ASN A 175 -31.60 10.51 17.15
CA ASN A 175 -31.06 11.48 16.22
C ASN A 175 -29.82 12.19 16.77
N LEU A 176 -28.80 12.30 15.93
CA LEU A 176 -27.46 12.87 16.22
C LEU A 176 -26.58 12.04 17.16
N GLN A 177 -26.99 10.85 17.55
CA GLN A 177 -26.09 9.92 18.20
C GLN A 177 -25.07 9.37 17.19
N GLU A 178 -23.89 9.05 17.68
CA GLU A 178 -22.75 8.60 16.89
C GLU A 178 -22.25 7.22 17.34
N ALA A 179 -21.76 6.45 16.38
CA ALA A 179 -21.06 5.20 16.62
C ALA A 179 -19.74 5.21 15.81
N ASP A 180 -18.65 4.89 16.47
CA ASP A 180 -17.34 4.79 15.86
C ASP A 180 -16.94 3.33 15.62
N VAL A 181 -16.40 3.05 14.45
CA VAL A 181 -15.88 1.76 14.03
C VAL A 181 -14.39 1.89 13.72
N THR A 182 -13.57 1.08 14.36
CA THR A 182 -12.16 0.94 13.97
C THR A 182 -12.05 -0.16 12.92
N VAL A 183 -11.55 0.21 11.75
CA VAL A 183 -11.17 -0.72 10.67
C VAL A 183 -9.66 -0.89 10.72
N GLU A 184 -9.20 -2.13 10.82
CA GLU A 184 -7.78 -2.46 10.94
C GLU A 184 -7.33 -3.36 9.78
N ALA A 185 -6.19 -2.99 9.21
CA ALA A 185 -5.38 -3.83 8.34
C ALA A 185 -4.09 -4.21 9.07
N SER A 186 -3.82 -5.50 9.26
CA SER A 186 -2.66 -5.95 10.04
C SER A 186 -1.95 -7.15 9.43
N ALA A 187 -0.62 -7.20 9.60
CA ALA A 187 0.20 -8.35 9.29
C ALA A 187 1.07 -8.69 10.50
N ALA A 188 0.89 -9.88 11.06
CA ALA A 188 1.63 -10.34 12.24
C ALA A 188 3.12 -10.51 11.94
N ALA A 189 3.98 -10.35 12.96
CA ALA A 189 5.40 -10.66 12.83
C ALA A 189 5.62 -12.13 12.43
N GLY A 190 6.58 -12.37 11.55
CA GLY A 190 6.92 -13.72 11.10
C GLY A 190 7.94 -13.73 9.96
N GLY A 191 8.68 -14.83 9.79
CA GLY A 191 9.66 -14.96 8.72
C GLY A 191 10.80 -13.91 8.75
N GLY A 192 11.09 -13.32 9.90
CA GLY A 192 12.07 -12.24 10.05
C GLY A 192 11.51 -10.84 9.78
N LEU A 193 10.21 -10.72 9.50
CA LEU A 193 9.52 -9.46 9.28
C LEU A 193 8.84 -8.98 10.56
N LEU A 194 8.81 -7.67 10.76
CA LEU A 194 8.07 -7.04 11.87
C LEU A 194 6.57 -7.04 11.59
N ALA A 195 5.78 -6.98 12.68
CA ALA A 195 4.35 -6.71 12.56
C ALA A 195 4.14 -5.28 12.03
N VAL A 196 3.10 -5.12 11.22
CA VAL A 196 2.63 -3.81 10.73
C VAL A 196 1.11 -3.77 10.90
N THR A 197 0.61 -2.65 11.35
CA THR A 197 -0.82 -2.37 11.50
C THR A 197 -1.10 -0.97 11.00
N ASP A 198 -2.21 -0.81 10.31
CA ASP A 198 -2.77 0.48 9.91
C ASP A 198 -4.27 0.48 10.21
N THR A 199 -4.80 1.62 10.65
CA THR A 199 -6.18 1.73 11.14
C THR A 199 -6.87 2.98 10.64
N ASN A 200 -8.18 2.85 10.36
CA ASN A 200 -9.09 3.97 10.15
C ASN A 200 -10.16 3.98 11.24
N THR A 201 -10.75 5.14 11.48
CA THR A 201 -11.95 5.28 12.30
C THR A 201 -13.07 5.83 11.43
N ASP A 202 -14.16 5.08 11.34
CA ASP A 202 -15.37 5.47 10.64
C ASP A 202 -16.45 5.84 11.64
N THR A 203 -17.24 6.87 11.32
CA THR A 203 -18.32 7.35 12.19
C THR A 203 -19.67 7.22 11.50
N ALA A 204 -20.60 6.52 12.14
CA ALA A 204 -22.00 6.51 11.77
C ALA A 204 -22.79 7.51 12.62
N ILE A 205 -23.49 8.45 11.98
CA ILE A 205 -24.32 9.45 12.65
C ILE A 205 -25.80 9.14 12.38
N ILE A 206 -26.58 9.02 13.45
CA ILE A 206 -28.01 8.79 13.31
C ILE A 206 -28.71 10.03 12.78
N SER A 207 -29.50 9.85 11.72
CA SER A 207 -30.38 10.90 11.20
C SER A 207 -31.81 10.39 11.08
N THR A 208 -32.74 11.10 11.68
CA THR A 208 -34.19 10.89 11.50
C THR A 208 -34.75 11.64 10.29
N ASN A 209 -33.91 12.40 9.59
CA ASN A 209 -34.24 13.12 8.37
C ASN A 209 -34.04 12.22 7.13
N ALA A 210 -34.19 12.79 5.93
CA ALA A 210 -33.79 12.11 4.71
C ALA A 210 -32.26 11.88 4.70
N VAL A 211 -31.85 10.65 4.41
CA VAL A 211 -30.44 10.27 4.20
C VAL A 211 -30.33 9.72 2.78
N VAL A 212 -29.69 10.49 1.89
CA VAL A 212 -29.51 10.09 0.49
C VAL A 212 -28.08 9.62 0.28
N THR A 213 -27.94 8.37 -0.12
CA THR A 213 -26.69 7.81 -0.60
C THR A 213 -26.66 7.82 -2.11
N VAL A 214 -25.51 8.10 -2.72
CA VAL A 214 -25.29 8.06 -4.16
C VAL A 214 -24.13 7.13 -4.44
N THR A 215 -24.35 6.13 -5.29
CA THR A 215 -23.29 5.27 -5.79
C THR A 215 -23.10 5.53 -7.29
N LYS A 216 -21.85 5.41 -7.76
CA LYS A 216 -21.49 5.58 -9.16
C LYS A 216 -20.74 4.35 -9.63
N SER A 217 -21.20 3.75 -10.71
CA SER A 217 -20.53 2.65 -11.40
C SER A 217 -20.23 3.01 -12.85
N ALA A 218 -19.29 2.30 -13.44
CA ALA A 218 -18.96 2.40 -14.86
C ALA A 218 -19.10 1.03 -15.51
N ASN A 219 -19.61 1.00 -16.76
CA ASN A 219 -19.75 -0.25 -17.52
C ASN A 219 -18.39 -0.89 -17.87
N VAL A 220 -17.32 -0.10 -17.90
CA VAL A 220 -15.94 -0.55 -18.10
C VAL A 220 -15.00 0.26 -17.22
N LEU A 221 -14.00 -0.38 -16.61
CA LEU A 221 -12.97 0.28 -15.80
C LEU A 221 -11.72 0.65 -16.60
N THR A 222 -11.46 -0.07 -17.69
CA THR A 222 -10.33 0.17 -18.60
C THR A 222 -10.74 -0.11 -20.03
N GLY A 223 -10.15 0.62 -20.99
CA GLY A 223 -10.39 0.41 -22.41
C GLY A 223 -9.41 1.18 -23.30
N PRO A 224 -9.22 0.80 -24.57
CA PRO A 224 -8.41 1.54 -25.52
C PRO A 224 -9.03 2.91 -25.82
N THR A 225 -8.23 3.81 -26.44
CA THR A 225 -8.71 5.14 -26.86
C THR A 225 -9.96 5.00 -27.75
N GLY A 226 -10.99 5.75 -27.42
CA GLY A 226 -12.28 5.71 -28.13
C GLY A 226 -13.32 4.78 -27.47
N THR A 227 -13.00 4.08 -26.40
CA THR A 227 -13.99 3.31 -25.62
C THR A 227 -15.02 4.25 -25.03
N VAL A 228 -16.30 3.93 -25.26
CA VAL A 228 -17.40 4.64 -24.63
C VAL A 228 -17.58 4.13 -23.20
N VAL A 229 -17.45 5.03 -22.24
CA VAL A 229 -17.70 4.76 -20.83
C VAL A 229 -19.07 5.29 -20.46
N GLU A 230 -19.94 4.39 -20.02
CA GLU A 230 -21.26 4.72 -19.48
C GLU A 230 -21.19 4.70 -17.96
N TYR A 231 -21.60 5.79 -17.31
CA TYR A 231 -21.67 5.88 -15.86
C TYR A 231 -23.11 5.74 -15.41
N THR A 232 -23.33 4.85 -14.46
CA THR A 232 -24.61 4.71 -13.78
C THR A 232 -24.52 5.36 -12.41
N LEU A 233 -25.44 6.26 -12.11
CA LEU A 233 -25.62 6.88 -10.79
C LEU A 233 -26.88 6.27 -10.16
N THR A 234 -26.71 5.60 -9.03
CA THR A 234 -27.81 5.09 -8.24
C THR A 234 -27.91 5.91 -6.96
N TYR A 235 -29.10 6.41 -6.66
CA TYR A 235 -29.36 7.12 -5.42
C TYR A 235 -30.46 6.41 -4.63
N THR A 236 -30.26 6.31 -3.32
CA THR A 236 -31.19 5.65 -2.40
C THR A 236 -31.39 6.54 -1.19
N ASN A 237 -32.64 6.77 -0.81
CA ASN A 237 -32.96 7.43 0.45
C ASN A 237 -33.12 6.32 1.53
N THR A 238 -32.14 6.22 2.43
CA THR A 238 -32.13 5.30 3.56
C THR A 238 -32.61 5.96 4.86
N GLY A 239 -32.97 7.25 4.81
CA GLY A 239 -33.49 8.02 5.94
C GLY A 239 -34.98 7.79 6.17
N ASN A 240 -35.49 8.31 7.30
CA ASN A 240 -36.88 8.17 7.72
C ASN A 240 -37.81 9.26 7.17
N ALA A 241 -37.28 10.27 6.49
CA ALA A 241 -38.06 11.35 5.88
C ALA A 241 -37.88 11.37 4.35
N ASN A 242 -38.81 12.02 3.66
CA ASN A 242 -38.67 12.20 2.21
C ASN A 242 -37.55 13.18 1.89
N ALA A 243 -36.71 12.84 0.94
CA ALA A 243 -35.77 13.78 0.33
C ALA A 243 -36.51 14.66 -0.68
N THR A 244 -36.34 15.99 -0.55
CA THR A 244 -36.91 16.97 -1.47
C THR A 244 -35.80 17.76 -2.15
N ASN A 245 -36.05 18.18 -3.41
CA ASN A 245 -35.11 19.00 -4.20
C ASN A 245 -33.75 18.33 -4.43
N LEU A 246 -33.69 17.01 -4.60
CA LEU A 246 -32.47 16.32 -4.98
C LEU A 246 -32.04 16.79 -6.39
N VAL A 247 -30.83 17.30 -6.47
CA VAL A 247 -30.15 17.69 -7.73
C VAL A 247 -28.94 16.80 -7.90
N ILE A 248 -28.77 16.17 -9.09
CA ILE A 248 -27.67 15.26 -9.42
C ILE A 248 -26.90 15.85 -10.60
#